data_1e61fd43dd9d054893609a104cadb20c
#
_entry.id   1e61fd43dd9d054893609a104cadb20c
#
_cell.length_a   1.000
_cell.length_b   1.000
_cell.length_c   1.000
_cell.angle_alpha   90.00
_cell.angle_beta   90.00
_cell.angle_gamma   90.00
#
_symmetry.space_group_name_H-M   'P 1'
#
loop_
_entity.id
_entity.type
_entity.pdbx_description
1 polymer ?
#
loop_
_entity_poly.entity_id
_entity_poly.type
_entity_poly.pdbx_seq_one_letter_code
_entity_poly.pdbx_strand_id
1 'polypeptide(L)'
;DTLSLHDALPISETMALRIERESSSALALAKILEADQRVAAVYYPGLPSHPQHALATDLFRAYGGLLSFELKAGMDCFAYLNRLELAVPASNLGDTRTLVIPVAHTIYHEMGPERRASMGIAESLIRVSVGIEDTEDLLHDFRQALEP
;
A
#
# COMPACT_ATOMS: atom_id res chain seq x y z
N ASP A 1 -17.78 4.96 22.31
CA ASP A 1 -17.35 3.63 22.76
C ASP A 1 -15.83 3.63 22.83
N THR A 2 -15.29 3.72 24.04
CA THR A 2 -13.87 3.56 24.30
C THR A 2 -13.57 2.07 24.37
N LEU A 3 -12.69 1.58 23.48
CA LEU A 3 -12.09 0.25 23.58
C LEU A 3 -11.54 0.07 25.00
N SER A 4 -12.04 -0.95 25.70
CA SER A 4 -11.55 -1.27 27.03
C SER A 4 -10.12 -1.82 26.93
N LEU A 5 -9.34 -1.72 28.01
CA LEU A 5 -8.03 -2.37 28.09
C LEU A 5 -8.12 -3.89 27.81
N HIS A 6 -9.24 -4.52 28.18
CA HIS A 6 -9.51 -5.93 27.89
C HIS A 6 -9.64 -6.23 26.40
N ASP A 7 -10.15 -5.28 25.60
CA ASP A 7 -10.28 -5.46 24.14
C ASP A 7 -8.95 -5.15 23.43
N ALA A 8 -8.16 -4.23 23.96
CA ALA A 8 -6.89 -3.81 23.38
C ALA A 8 -5.76 -4.85 23.57
N LEU A 9 -5.73 -5.57 24.69
CA LEU A 9 -4.67 -6.57 24.99
C LEU A 9 -4.60 -7.70 23.97
N PRO A 10 -5.70 -8.41 23.62
CA PRO A 10 -5.65 -9.48 22.61
C PRO A 10 -5.27 -8.97 21.23
N ILE A 11 -5.66 -7.73 20.86
CA ILE A 11 -5.28 -7.10 19.59
C ILE A 11 -3.76 -6.87 19.54
N SER A 12 -3.14 -6.52 20.66
CA SER A 12 -1.72 -6.21 20.76
C SER A 12 -0.82 -7.45 20.83
N GLU A 13 -1.33 -8.60 21.27
CA GLU A 13 -0.52 -9.82 21.50
C GLU A 13 0.17 -10.31 20.23
N THR A 14 -0.47 -10.20 19.06
CA THR A 14 0.10 -10.64 17.77
C THR A 14 0.67 -9.49 16.94
N MET A 15 0.67 -8.25 17.44
CA MET A 15 1.03 -7.07 16.67
C MET A 15 2.46 -7.15 16.13
N ALA A 16 3.42 -7.57 16.93
CA ALA A 16 4.81 -7.69 16.48
C ALA A 16 4.96 -8.68 15.32
N LEU A 17 4.31 -9.84 15.40
CA LEU A 17 4.31 -10.85 14.33
C LEU A 17 3.66 -10.32 13.04
N ARG A 18 2.53 -9.62 13.18
CA ARG A 18 1.83 -9.04 12.03
C ARG A 18 2.67 -7.98 11.34
N ILE A 19 3.21 -7.02 12.09
CA ILE A 19 4.04 -5.93 11.53
C ILE A 19 5.30 -6.47 10.86
N GLU A 20 5.93 -7.51 11.40
CA GLU A 20 7.07 -8.17 10.75
C GLU A 20 6.67 -8.78 9.39
N ARG A 21 5.56 -9.52 9.35
CA ARG A 21 5.04 -10.12 8.13
C ARG A 21 4.61 -9.05 7.12
N GLU A 22 3.81 -8.08 7.53
CA GLU A 22 3.36 -6.96 6.71
C GLU A 22 4.53 -6.21 6.09
N SER A 23 5.57 -5.89 6.90
CA SER A 23 6.76 -5.16 6.43
C SER A 23 7.57 -5.96 5.41
N SER A 24 7.72 -7.27 5.63
CA SER A 24 8.41 -8.16 4.71
C SER A 24 7.69 -8.27 3.37
N SER A 25 6.37 -8.48 3.39
CA SER A 25 5.53 -8.57 2.21
C SER A 25 5.46 -7.23 1.47
N ALA A 26 5.36 -6.10 2.20
CA ALA A 26 5.35 -4.76 1.62
C ALA A 26 6.66 -4.44 0.88
N LEU A 27 7.80 -4.83 1.44
CA LEU A 27 9.10 -4.65 0.77
C LEU A 27 9.19 -5.49 -0.51
N ALA A 28 8.72 -6.74 -0.47
CA ALA A 28 8.71 -7.60 -1.65
C ALA A 28 7.77 -7.03 -2.73
N LEU A 29 6.57 -6.59 -2.35
CA LEU A 29 5.61 -5.96 -3.24
C LEU A 29 6.14 -4.66 -3.85
N ALA A 30 6.73 -3.78 -3.04
CA ALA A 30 7.32 -2.53 -3.50
C ALA A 30 8.40 -2.76 -4.58
N LYS A 31 9.26 -3.77 -4.38
CA LYS A 31 10.31 -4.13 -5.35
C LYS A 31 9.75 -4.61 -6.70
N ILE A 32 8.73 -5.45 -6.69
CA ILE A 32 8.14 -5.92 -7.96
C ILE A 32 7.40 -4.82 -8.70
N LEU A 33 6.71 -3.95 -7.96
CA LEU A 33 6.03 -2.78 -8.55
C LEU A 33 7.03 -1.79 -9.13
N GLU A 34 8.14 -1.51 -8.43
CA GLU A 34 9.20 -0.61 -8.93
C GLU A 34 9.87 -1.14 -10.21
N ALA A 35 9.99 -2.46 -10.34
CA ALA A 35 10.57 -3.10 -11.51
C ALA A 35 9.60 -3.18 -12.71
N ASP A 36 8.31 -2.97 -12.52
CA ASP A 36 7.32 -3.12 -13.58
C ASP A 36 7.20 -1.86 -14.44
N GLN A 37 7.30 -2.03 -15.77
CA GLN A 37 7.22 -0.93 -16.71
C GLN A 37 5.86 -0.21 -16.77
N ARG A 38 4.81 -0.79 -16.22
CA ARG A 38 3.45 -0.24 -16.16
C ARG A 38 3.22 0.64 -14.92
N VAL A 39 4.14 0.61 -13.97
CA VAL A 39 4.17 1.46 -12.79
C VAL A 39 5.03 2.69 -13.05
N ALA A 40 4.53 3.86 -12.71
CA ALA A 40 5.21 5.14 -12.91
C ALA A 40 6.11 5.50 -11.73
N ALA A 41 5.65 5.25 -10.50
CA ALA A 41 6.37 5.54 -9.27
C ALA A 41 5.92 4.61 -8.14
N VAL A 42 6.82 4.34 -7.19
CA VAL A 42 6.52 3.60 -5.95
C VAL A 42 7.04 4.40 -4.76
N TYR A 43 6.19 4.60 -3.77
CA TYR A 43 6.49 5.34 -2.53
C TYR A 43 6.53 4.37 -1.36
N TYR A 44 7.71 3.90 -1.00
CA TYR A 44 7.93 3.03 0.13
C TYR A 44 9.32 3.26 0.74
N PRO A 45 9.43 3.62 2.03
CA PRO A 45 10.72 3.96 2.66
C PRO A 45 11.75 2.82 2.66
N GLY A 46 11.30 1.58 2.48
CA GLY A 46 12.17 0.40 2.36
C GLY A 46 12.90 0.27 1.01
N LEU A 47 12.53 1.05 -0.01
CA LEU A 47 13.23 1.06 -1.29
C LEU A 47 14.42 2.01 -1.24
N PRO A 48 15.61 1.62 -1.76
CA PRO A 48 16.77 2.52 -1.84
C PRO A 48 16.53 3.78 -2.69
N SER A 49 15.59 3.73 -3.62
CA SER A 49 15.15 4.86 -4.46
C SER A 49 14.33 5.91 -3.70
N HIS A 50 13.78 5.57 -2.52
CA HIS A 50 13.00 6.50 -1.73
C HIS A 50 13.89 7.60 -1.12
N PRO A 51 13.54 8.90 -1.25
CA PRO A 51 14.41 10.01 -0.82
C PRO A 51 14.75 10.00 0.69
N GLN A 52 13.91 9.37 1.51
CA GLN A 52 14.11 9.26 2.96
C GLN A 52 14.56 7.85 3.39
N HIS A 53 15.03 7.00 2.47
CA HIS A 53 15.43 5.62 2.78
C HIS A 53 16.51 5.56 3.87
N ALA A 54 17.55 6.37 3.75
CA ALA A 54 18.65 6.41 4.74
C ALA A 54 18.13 6.80 6.14
N LEU A 55 17.31 7.84 6.23
CA LEU A 55 16.69 8.26 7.48
C LEU A 55 15.79 7.17 8.08
N ALA A 56 14.98 6.53 7.24
CA ALA A 56 14.11 5.43 7.70
C ALA A 56 14.92 4.23 8.22
N THR A 57 16.04 3.91 7.57
CA THR A 57 16.95 2.85 8.01
C THR A 57 17.59 3.14 9.36
N ASP A 58 17.92 4.42 9.64
CA ASP A 58 18.49 4.81 10.93
C ASP A 58 17.45 4.80 12.06
N LEU A 59 16.19 5.12 11.75
CA LEU A 59 15.15 5.27 12.77
C LEU A 59 14.31 4.01 13.02
N PHE A 60 14.12 3.17 12.03
CA PHE A 60 13.17 2.05 12.10
C PHE A 60 13.86 0.70 11.93
N ARG A 61 13.37 -0.31 12.66
CA ARG A 61 13.79 -1.71 12.48
C ARG A 61 13.16 -2.37 11.25
N ALA A 62 11.99 -1.88 10.84
CA ALA A 62 11.25 -2.29 9.66
C ALA A 62 10.45 -1.12 9.12
N TYR A 63 10.05 -1.16 7.85
CA TYR A 63 9.49 0.00 7.15
C TYR A 63 7.95 0.03 7.15
N GLY A 64 7.31 -0.92 7.81
CA GLY A 64 5.85 -1.03 7.93
C GLY A 64 5.17 -1.62 6.69
N GLY A 65 3.85 -1.82 6.81
CA GLY A 65 3.02 -2.43 5.76
C GLY A 65 2.36 -1.42 4.81
N LEU A 66 2.66 -0.11 4.91
CA LEU A 66 1.99 0.91 4.11
C LEU A 66 2.88 1.39 2.96
N LEU A 67 2.41 1.24 1.73
CA LEU A 67 3.05 1.77 0.53
C LEU A 67 2.04 2.44 -0.40
N SER A 68 2.52 3.22 -1.37
CA SER A 68 1.70 3.73 -2.46
C SER A 68 2.45 3.60 -3.78
N PHE A 69 1.70 3.52 -4.88
CA PHE A 69 2.28 3.52 -6.22
C PHE A 69 1.35 4.19 -7.23
N GLU A 70 1.93 4.63 -8.34
CA GLU A 70 1.21 5.26 -9.45
C GLU A 70 1.29 4.37 -10.68
N LEU A 71 0.15 4.18 -11.34
CA LEU A 71 0.12 3.55 -12.66
C LEU A 71 0.56 4.55 -13.73
N LYS A 72 1.17 4.08 -14.80
CA LYS A 72 1.52 4.93 -15.95
C LYS A 72 0.29 5.54 -16.62
N ALA A 73 0.51 6.66 -17.28
CA ALA A 73 -0.50 7.36 -18.05
C ALA A 73 -1.18 6.42 -19.07
N GLY A 74 -2.52 6.48 -19.12
CA GLY A 74 -3.33 5.62 -19.96
C GLY A 74 -3.85 4.36 -19.28
N MET A 75 -3.38 4.03 -18.08
CA MET A 75 -3.95 2.96 -17.27
C MET A 75 -5.06 3.48 -16.34
N ASP A 76 -6.15 2.76 -16.28
CA ASP A 76 -7.27 3.05 -15.38
C ASP A 76 -7.06 2.34 -14.04
N CYS A 77 -6.94 3.13 -12.96
CA CYS A 77 -6.76 2.59 -11.61
C CYS A 77 -7.97 1.78 -11.12
N PHE A 78 -9.18 2.10 -11.55
CA PHE A 78 -10.36 1.31 -11.20
C PHE A 78 -10.37 -0.04 -11.91
N ALA A 79 -10.01 -0.06 -13.21
CA ALA A 79 -9.88 -1.32 -13.94
C ALA A 79 -8.81 -2.22 -13.31
N TYR A 80 -7.69 -1.64 -12.90
CA TYR A 80 -6.64 -2.34 -12.15
C TYR A 80 -7.18 -2.91 -10.82
N LEU A 81 -7.81 -2.08 -10.00
CA LEU A 81 -8.33 -2.49 -8.69
C LEU A 81 -9.40 -3.58 -8.81
N ASN A 82 -10.22 -3.55 -9.86
CA ASN A 82 -11.26 -4.56 -10.10
C ASN A 82 -10.72 -5.93 -10.55
N ARG A 83 -9.43 -6.00 -10.95
CA ARG A 83 -8.76 -7.28 -11.29
C ARG A 83 -8.08 -7.92 -10.10
N LEU A 84 -7.89 -7.21 -9.00
CA LEU A 84 -7.35 -7.79 -7.78
C LEU A 84 -8.34 -8.80 -7.20
N GLU A 85 -7.86 -9.98 -6.89
CA GLU A 85 -8.65 -11.09 -6.37
C GLU A 85 -8.48 -11.28 -4.86
N LEU A 86 -7.29 -10.94 -4.34
CA LEU A 86 -6.92 -11.11 -2.94
C LEU A 86 -7.06 -9.81 -2.15
N ALA A 87 -6.53 -8.70 -2.69
CA ALA A 87 -6.56 -7.42 -2.02
C ALA A 87 -7.97 -6.80 -2.04
N VAL A 88 -8.40 -6.24 -0.92
CA VAL A 88 -9.76 -5.75 -0.69
C VAL A 88 -9.83 -4.22 -0.82
N PRO A 89 -10.74 -3.67 -1.63
CA PRO A 89 -10.98 -2.22 -1.66
C PRO A 89 -11.56 -1.72 -0.33
N ALA A 90 -10.75 -1.02 0.47
CA ALA A 90 -11.17 -0.43 1.74
C ALA A 90 -10.27 0.73 2.16
N SER A 91 -10.84 1.73 2.80
CA SER A 91 -10.12 2.93 3.26
C SER A 91 -9.38 2.74 4.59
N ASN A 92 -9.58 1.62 5.27
CA ASN A 92 -8.92 1.29 6.54
C ASN A 92 -7.43 0.99 6.37
N LEU A 93 -6.73 0.84 7.49
CA LEU A 93 -5.30 0.52 7.57
C LEU A 93 -5.08 -0.53 8.66
N GLY A 94 -4.03 -1.36 8.51
CA GLY A 94 -3.59 -2.28 9.55
C GLY A 94 -4.52 -3.48 9.79
N ASP A 95 -5.32 -3.86 8.80
CA ASP A 95 -6.08 -5.11 8.80
C ASP A 95 -5.14 -6.28 8.53
N THR A 96 -5.52 -7.48 8.92
CA THR A 96 -4.84 -8.72 8.54
C THR A 96 -4.94 -9.03 7.05
N ARG A 97 -5.89 -8.42 6.35
CA ARG A 97 -6.03 -8.46 4.90
C ARG A 97 -5.36 -7.27 4.25
N THR A 98 -4.83 -7.48 3.07
CA THR A 98 -4.32 -6.38 2.23
C THR A 98 -5.47 -5.51 1.73
N LEU A 99 -5.37 -4.19 2.00
CA LEU A 99 -6.37 -3.20 1.64
C LEU A 99 -5.81 -2.23 0.61
N VAL A 100 -6.64 -1.85 -0.37
CA VAL A 100 -6.24 -0.95 -1.47
C VAL A 100 -7.28 0.14 -1.69
N ILE A 101 -6.84 1.36 -2.02
CA ILE A 101 -7.73 2.45 -2.44
C ILE A 101 -7.11 3.34 -3.52
N PRO A 102 -7.92 3.86 -4.46
CA PRO A 102 -7.52 4.92 -5.37
C PRO A 102 -7.62 6.26 -4.63
N VAL A 103 -6.47 6.79 -4.21
CA VAL A 103 -6.35 7.89 -3.24
C VAL A 103 -7.05 9.17 -3.71
N ALA A 104 -6.85 9.54 -4.99
CA ALA A 104 -7.42 10.74 -5.58
C ALA A 104 -8.97 10.71 -5.64
N HIS A 105 -9.52 9.51 -5.83
CA HIS A 105 -10.96 9.30 -6.04
C HIS A 105 -11.73 8.94 -4.75
N THR A 106 -11.03 8.82 -3.64
CA THR A 106 -11.60 8.47 -2.33
C THR A 106 -11.32 9.58 -1.31
N ILE A 107 -10.27 9.44 -0.52
CA ILE A 107 -9.98 10.35 0.61
C ILE A 107 -9.66 11.79 0.20
N TYR A 108 -9.23 12.01 -1.04
CA TYR A 108 -8.94 13.35 -1.59
C TYR A 108 -9.90 13.80 -2.69
N HIS A 109 -11.02 13.09 -2.87
CA HIS A 109 -11.99 13.41 -3.92
C HIS A 109 -12.52 14.85 -3.85
N GLU A 110 -12.89 15.30 -2.64
CA GLU A 110 -13.49 16.62 -2.42
C GLU A 110 -12.52 17.79 -2.62
N MET A 111 -11.21 17.54 -2.66
CA MET A 111 -10.23 18.61 -2.86
C MET A 111 -10.23 19.20 -4.28
N GLY A 112 -10.78 18.49 -5.26
CA GLY A 112 -10.71 18.86 -6.66
C GLY A 112 -9.32 18.58 -7.30
N PRO A 113 -9.27 18.47 -8.64
CA PRO A 113 -8.07 18.01 -9.36
C PRO A 113 -6.88 18.98 -9.24
N GLU A 114 -7.11 20.29 -9.28
CA GLU A 114 -6.03 21.29 -9.19
C GLU A 114 -5.29 21.22 -7.85
N ARG A 115 -6.04 21.08 -6.75
CA ARG A 115 -5.43 20.99 -5.42
C ARG A 115 -4.72 19.66 -5.23
N ARG A 116 -5.28 18.55 -5.72
CA ARG A 116 -4.59 17.26 -5.72
C ARG A 116 -3.26 17.33 -6.46
N ALA A 117 -3.26 17.91 -7.68
CA ALA A 117 -2.05 18.07 -8.47
C ALA A 117 -0.99 18.91 -7.74
N SER A 118 -1.38 20.02 -7.09
CA SER A 118 -0.44 20.85 -6.31
C SER A 118 0.16 20.14 -5.09
N MET A 119 -0.48 19.08 -4.60
CA MET A 119 0.00 18.23 -3.51
C MET A 119 0.77 16.98 -4.01
N GLY A 120 0.95 16.83 -5.33
CA GLY A 120 1.60 15.65 -5.91
C GLY A 120 0.76 14.39 -5.86
N ILE A 121 -0.57 14.50 -5.75
CA ILE A 121 -1.50 13.37 -5.73
C ILE A 121 -1.96 13.11 -7.16
N ALA A 122 -1.37 12.09 -7.77
CA ALA A 122 -1.74 11.65 -9.12
C ALA A 122 -3.13 10.98 -9.13
N GLU A 123 -3.86 11.12 -10.25
CA GLU A 123 -5.17 10.47 -10.42
C GLU A 123 -5.07 8.93 -10.39
N SER A 124 -3.91 8.38 -10.77
CA SER A 124 -3.63 6.94 -10.74
C SER A 124 -2.99 6.45 -9.43
N LEU A 125 -2.87 7.31 -8.40
CA LEU A 125 -2.23 6.95 -7.14
C LEU A 125 -3.08 5.94 -6.35
N ILE A 126 -2.50 4.78 -6.07
CA ILE A 126 -3.09 3.70 -5.28
C ILE A 126 -2.31 3.57 -3.97
N ARG A 127 -3.01 3.57 -2.84
CA ARG A 127 -2.45 3.26 -1.53
C ARG A 127 -2.75 1.81 -1.19
N VAL A 128 -1.75 1.11 -0.65
CA VAL A 128 -1.84 -0.27 -0.19
C VAL A 128 -1.49 -0.33 1.30
N SER A 129 -2.36 -0.95 2.08
CA SER A 129 -2.07 -1.40 3.44
C SER A 129 -1.93 -2.91 3.40
N VAL A 130 -0.69 -3.39 3.40
CA VAL A 130 -0.36 -4.82 3.25
C VAL A 130 -0.77 -5.58 4.50
N GLY A 131 -1.41 -6.71 4.32
CA GLY A 131 -1.82 -7.65 5.36
C GLY A 131 -0.79 -8.76 5.60
N ILE A 132 -1.30 -9.89 6.10
CA ILE A 132 -0.47 -11.04 6.50
C ILE A 132 -0.66 -12.27 5.59
N GLU A 133 -1.24 -12.08 4.42
CA GLU A 133 -1.43 -13.12 3.41
C GLU A 133 -0.08 -13.77 3.02
N ASP A 134 -0.14 -14.88 2.30
CA ASP A 134 1.08 -15.43 1.72
C ASP A 134 1.70 -14.41 0.76
N THR A 135 3.02 -14.21 0.88
CA THR A 135 3.71 -13.16 0.13
C THR A 135 3.66 -13.43 -1.37
N GLU A 136 3.87 -14.68 -1.81
CA GLU A 136 3.88 -15.02 -3.23
C GLU A 136 2.49 -14.88 -3.85
N ASP A 137 1.43 -15.27 -3.13
CA ASP A 137 0.05 -15.07 -3.57
C ASP A 137 -0.27 -13.58 -3.73
N LEU A 138 0.17 -12.75 -2.78
CA LEU A 138 0.01 -11.30 -2.86
C LEU A 138 0.77 -10.72 -4.05
N LEU A 139 2.01 -11.12 -4.28
CA LEU A 139 2.81 -10.67 -5.43
C LEU A 139 2.17 -11.10 -6.74
N HIS A 140 1.61 -12.30 -6.80
CA HIS A 140 0.89 -12.81 -7.97
C HIS A 140 -0.36 -11.96 -8.25
N ASP A 141 -1.16 -11.67 -7.23
CA ASP A 141 -2.39 -10.86 -7.35
C ASP A 141 -2.10 -9.48 -7.94
N PHE A 142 -1.09 -8.79 -7.43
CA PHE A 142 -0.72 -7.46 -7.94
C PHE A 142 -0.13 -7.49 -9.36
N ARG A 143 0.62 -8.54 -9.73
CA ARG A 143 1.17 -8.68 -11.09
C ARG A 143 0.09 -8.98 -12.13
N GLN A 144 -0.80 -9.95 -11.84
CA GLN A 144 -1.85 -10.33 -12.77
C GLN A 144 -2.82 -9.17 -13.03
N ALA A 145 -3.10 -8.35 -12.01
CA ALA A 145 -3.96 -7.18 -12.15
C ALA A 145 -3.36 -6.08 -13.05
N LEU A 146 -2.03 -6.04 -13.23
CA LEU A 146 -1.38 -5.15 -14.19
C LEU A 146 -1.55 -5.60 -15.65
N GLU A 147 -1.88 -6.87 -15.90
CA GLU A 147 -2.11 -7.38 -17.25
C GLU A 147 -3.37 -6.77 -17.88
N PRO A 148 -3.41 -6.53 -19.21
CA PRO A 148 -4.55 -5.90 -19.88
C PRO A 148 -5.82 -6.75 -19.86
#